data_fa056ed8ed52ab070ae031354e49f3ad
#
_entry.id   fa056ed8ed52ab070ae031354e49f3ad
#
_cell.length_a   1.000
_cell.length_b   1.000
_cell.length_c   1.000
_cell.angle_alpha   90.00
_cell.angle_beta   90.00
_cell.angle_gamma   90.00
#
_symmetry.space_group_name_H-M   'P 1'
#
loop_
_entity.id
_entity.type
_entity.pdbx_description
1 polymer ?
#
loop_
_entity_poly.entity_id
_entity_poly.type
_entity_poly.pdbx_seq_one_letter_code
_entity_poly.pdbx_strand_id
1 'polypeptide(L)'
;MSIASDRAQIALQEKELVFPSFDNETAWALGNSLRALAETRKHPVVIDIRKFGDPDQQIFFTSLPGTTPDNARWVLRKSRIVARFHRSSYAAGLYLEEQGTTFAAKYSLPDEDYATHGGAFPITISGTGVIGAVTVSGLPQRQDHELVIEALCTHLNLDHATYKLP
;
A
#
# COMPACT_ATOMS: atom_id res chain seq x y z
N MET A 1 9.43 -4.42 -19.06
CA MET A 1 9.26 -3.76 -17.75
C MET A 1 10.61 -3.58 -17.12
N SER A 2 10.94 -2.38 -16.66
CA SER A 2 12.21 -2.10 -15.97
C SER A 2 11.92 -1.51 -14.58
N ILE A 3 12.85 -1.72 -13.64
CA ILE A 3 12.76 -1.10 -12.30
C ILE A 3 12.61 0.42 -12.43
N ALA A 4 13.32 1.04 -13.35
CA ALA A 4 13.26 2.49 -13.57
C ALA A 4 11.87 2.97 -14.02
N SER A 5 11.21 2.24 -14.94
CA SER A 5 9.86 2.59 -15.39
C SER A 5 8.82 2.44 -14.28
N ASP A 6 8.88 1.36 -13.50
CA ASP A 6 7.99 1.15 -12.37
C ASP A 6 8.20 2.24 -11.31
N ARG A 7 9.45 2.58 -10.98
CA ARG A 7 9.76 3.64 -10.01
C ARG A 7 9.25 5.02 -10.45
N ALA A 8 9.38 5.35 -11.73
CA ALA A 8 8.85 6.61 -12.26
C ALA A 8 7.32 6.65 -12.13
N GLN A 9 6.64 5.54 -12.45
CA GLN A 9 5.19 5.45 -12.34
C GLN A 9 4.73 5.51 -10.88
N ILE A 10 5.41 4.82 -9.95
CA ILE A 10 5.08 4.89 -8.52
C ILE A 10 5.29 6.30 -7.98
N ALA A 11 6.32 7.01 -8.41
CA ALA A 11 6.53 8.40 -8.01
C ALA A 11 5.38 9.32 -8.46
N LEU A 12 4.82 9.08 -9.66
CA LEU A 12 3.62 9.76 -10.14
C LEU A 12 2.40 9.41 -9.27
N GLN A 13 2.20 8.12 -8.97
CA GLN A 13 1.11 7.66 -8.11
C GLN A 13 1.19 8.33 -6.73
N GLU A 14 2.35 8.32 -6.06
CA GLU A 14 2.54 8.92 -4.74
C GLU A 14 2.32 10.44 -4.74
N LYS A 15 2.63 11.12 -5.85
CA LYS A 15 2.43 12.56 -6.01
C LYS A 15 0.97 12.93 -6.24
N GLU A 16 0.22 12.14 -6.98
CA GLU A 16 -1.09 12.54 -7.51
C GLU A 16 -2.28 11.83 -6.85
N LEU A 17 -2.08 10.61 -6.28
CA LEU A 17 -3.14 9.92 -5.56
C LEU A 17 -3.24 10.43 -4.12
N VAL A 18 -3.65 11.68 -3.98
CA VAL A 18 -3.78 12.38 -2.70
C VAL A 18 -5.23 12.74 -2.41
N PHE A 19 -5.60 12.71 -1.14
CA PHE A 19 -6.96 13.00 -0.69
C PHE A 19 -7.12 14.49 -0.36
N PRO A 20 -8.27 15.11 -0.66
CA PRO A 20 -8.59 16.45 -0.15
C PRO A 20 -8.85 16.43 1.37
N SER A 21 -9.43 15.34 1.86
CA SER A 21 -9.66 15.03 3.28
C SER A 21 -9.75 13.52 3.45
N PHE A 22 -9.50 13.02 4.66
CA PHE A 22 -9.58 11.59 4.96
C PHE A 22 -10.09 11.38 6.40
N ASP A 23 -11.23 10.74 6.52
CA ASP A 23 -11.86 10.37 7.79
C ASP A 23 -12.20 8.86 7.83
N ASN A 24 -12.90 8.43 8.87
CA ASN A 24 -13.25 7.03 9.04
C ASN A 24 -14.29 6.55 8.00
N GLU A 25 -15.18 7.44 7.52
CA GLU A 25 -16.14 7.13 6.46
C GLU A 25 -15.43 6.98 5.10
N THR A 26 -14.43 7.81 4.83
CA THR A 26 -13.55 7.67 3.66
C THR A 26 -12.81 6.33 3.69
N ALA A 27 -12.28 5.95 4.85
CA ALA A 27 -11.61 4.66 5.03
C ALA A 27 -12.57 3.49 4.81
N TRP A 28 -13.80 3.59 5.33
CA TRP A 28 -14.85 2.59 5.14
C TRP A 28 -15.21 2.41 3.66
N ALA A 29 -15.43 3.51 2.94
CA ALA A 29 -15.75 3.48 1.52
C ALA A 29 -14.61 2.88 0.69
N LEU A 30 -13.35 3.31 0.91
CA LEU A 30 -12.17 2.79 0.22
C LEU A 30 -11.97 1.30 0.52
N GLY A 31 -12.08 0.90 1.78
CA GLY A 31 -11.90 -0.49 2.21
C GLY A 31 -12.93 -1.43 1.59
N ASN A 32 -14.20 -1.01 1.53
CA ASN A 32 -15.26 -1.79 0.86
C ASN A 32 -15.07 -1.84 -0.66
N SER A 33 -14.60 -0.78 -1.29
CA SER A 33 -14.25 -0.79 -2.72
C SER A 33 -13.14 -1.79 -3.02
N LEU A 34 -12.06 -1.79 -2.23
CA LEU A 34 -10.97 -2.79 -2.31
C LEU A 34 -11.50 -4.21 -2.13
N ARG A 35 -12.34 -4.42 -1.10
CA ARG A 35 -12.94 -5.71 -0.83
C ARG A 35 -13.78 -6.20 -2.02
N ALA A 36 -14.63 -5.36 -2.59
CA ALA A 36 -15.46 -5.71 -3.73
C ALA A 36 -14.63 -6.11 -4.97
N LEU A 37 -13.55 -5.37 -5.25
CA LEU A 37 -12.61 -5.72 -6.33
C LEU A 37 -11.97 -7.09 -6.09
N ALA A 38 -11.50 -7.34 -4.86
CA ALA A 38 -10.85 -8.60 -4.50
C ALA A 38 -11.84 -9.79 -4.56
N GLU A 39 -13.07 -9.61 -4.07
CA GLU A 39 -14.12 -10.64 -4.14
C GLU A 39 -14.48 -11.01 -5.58
N THR A 40 -14.68 -10.01 -6.44
CA THR A 40 -14.99 -10.22 -7.86
C THR A 40 -13.91 -11.04 -8.56
N ARG A 41 -12.65 -10.85 -8.18
CA ARG A 41 -11.48 -11.53 -8.73
C ARG A 41 -11.10 -12.80 -7.96
N LYS A 42 -11.81 -13.12 -6.88
CA LYS A 42 -11.51 -14.24 -5.98
C LYS A 42 -10.08 -14.19 -5.43
N HIS A 43 -9.59 -13.01 -5.14
CA HIS A 43 -8.25 -12.79 -4.58
C HIS A 43 -8.22 -13.11 -3.08
N PRO A 44 -7.33 -14.00 -2.61
CA PRO A 44 -7.20 -14.34 -1.20
C PRO A 44 -6.33 -13.28 -0.50
N VAL A 45 -6.88 -12.11 -0.23
CA VAL A 45 -6.13 -10.99 0.35
C VAL A 45 -6.67 -10.55 1.70
N VAL A 46 -5.77 -10.04 2.52
CA VAL A 46 -6.06 -9.19 3.69
C VAL A 46 -5.97 -7.73 3.24
N ILE A 47 -6.93 -6.93 3.67
CA ILE A 47 -7.00 -5.49 3.43
C ILE A 47 -7.01 -4.77 4.76
N ASP A 48 -6.17 -3.76 4.92
CA ASP A 48 -6.02 -2.98 6.14
C ASP A 48 -5.91 -1.49 5.80
N ILE A 49 -6.61 -0.65 6.56
CA ILE A 49 -6.43 0.80 6.52
C ILE A 49 -6.20 1.28 7.94
N ARG A 50 -5.11 2.03 8.14
CA ARG A 50 -4.76 2.57 9.45
C ARG A 50 -4.27 4.00 9.38
N LYS A 51 -4.56 4.77 10.42
CA LYS A 51 -3.93 6.05 10.73
C LYS A 51 -2.71 5.81 11.62
N PHE A 52 -1.64 6.51 11.34
CA PHE A 52 -0.43 6.44 12.15
C PHE A 52 -0.59 7.22 13.45
N GLY A 53 -0.05 6.67 14.52
CA GLY A 53 -0.08 7.21 15.86
C GLY A 53 0.66 6.28 16.84
N ASP A 54 0.52 6.51 18.11
CA ASP A 54 1.05 5.65 19.16
C ASP A 54 -0.07 5.34 20.18
N PRO A 55 -0.74 4.19 20.06
CA PRO A 55 -0.64 3.19 18.97
C PRO A 55 -1.30 3.64 17.66
N ASP A 56 -0.94 2.97 16.55
CA ASP A 56 -1.66 3.13 15.29
C ASP A 56 -3.15 2.78 15.44
N GLN A 57 -4.02 3.54 14.79
CA GLN A 57 -5.46 3.25 14.75
C GLN A 57 -5.81 2.46 13.49
N GLN A 58 -6.15 1.19 13.64
CA GLN A 58 -6.75 0.38 12.57
C GLN A 58 -8.20 0.82 12.37
N ILE A 59 -8.53 1.32 11.17
CA ILE A 59 -9.86 1.87 10.87
C ILE A 59 -10.69 0.92 10.02
N PHE A 60 -10.02 0.12 9.18
CA PHE A 60 -10.66 -0.91 8.37
C PHE A 60 -9.77 -2.14 8.35
N PHE A 61 -10.40 -3.31 8.49
CA PHE A 61 -9.71 -4.59 8.34
C PHE A 61 -10.67 -5.64 7.79
N THR A 62 -10.22 -6.40 6.81
CA THR A 62 -10.95 -7.57 6.32
C THR A 62 -9.99 -8.62 5.78
N SER A 63 -10.36 -9.89 5.96
CA SER A 63 -9.69 -11.05 5.35
C SER A 63 -10.65 -11.76 4.42
N LEU A 64 -10.19 -12.09 3.21
CA LEU A 64 -10.98 -12.85 2.26
C LEU A 64 -10.64 -14.35 2.36
N PRO A 65 -11.55 -15.23 1.89
CA PRO A 65 -11.29 -16.67 1.91
C PRO A 65 -9.97 -17.05 1.22
N GLY A 66 -9.22 -17.96 1.82
CA GLY A 66 -7.90 -18.39 1.35
C GLY A 66 -6.71 -17.66 1.99
N THR A 67 -6.96 -16.63 2.80
CA THR A 67 -5.90 -15.97 3.58
C THR A 67 -5.54 -16.77 4.84
N THR A 68 -4.35 -16.52 5.36
CA THR A 68 -3.84 -17.08 6.62
C THR A 68 -3.47 -15.96 7.59
N PRO A 69 -3.25 -16.24 8.89
CA PRO A 69 -2.78 -15.25 9.85
C PRO A 69 -1.48 -14.57 9.45
N ASP A 70 -0.64 -15.22 8.62
CA ASP A 70 0.61 -14.65 8.12
C ASP A 70 0.36 -13.44 7.20
N ASN A 71 -0.72 -13.45 6.41
CA ASN A 71 -1.08 -12.30 5.58
C ASN A 71 -1.30 -11.02 6.40
N ALA A 72 -1.89 -11.13 7.61
CA ALA A 72 -2.05 -10.01 8.52
C ALA A 72 -0.70 -9.50 9.07
N ARG A 73 0.27 -10.39 9.30
CA ARG A 73 1.65 -10.01 9.67
C ARG A 73 2.34 -9.25 8.54
N TRP A 74 2.17 -9.71 7.31
CA TRP A 74 2.68 -9.01 6.13
C TRP A 74 2.12 -7.60 6.01
N VAL A 75 0.83 -7.42 6.26
CA VAL A 75 0.18 -6.10 6.28
C VAL A 75 0.87 -5.16 7.27
N LEU A 76 1.12 -5.60 8.51
CA LEU A 76 1.81 -4.80 9.51
C LEU A 76 3.21 -4.41 9.08
N ARG A 77 3.99 -5.35 8.57
CA ARG A 77 5.37 -5.13 8.13
C ARG A 77 5.45 -4.17 6.94
N LYS A 78 4.52 -4.28 5.97
CA LYS A 78 4.42 -3.38 4.83
C LYS A 78 4.00 -1.97 5.26
N SER A 79 3.00 -1.83 6.13
CA SER A 79 2.52 -0.52 6.60
C SER A 79 3.58 0.23 7.41
N ARG A 80 4.45 -0.46 8.16
CA ARG A 80 5.58 0.14 8.87
C ARG A 80 6.60 0.81 7.94
N ILE A 81 6.75 0.33 6.70
CA ILE A 81 7.56 1.01 5.67
C ILE A 81 6.95 2.38 5.36
N VAL A 82 5.63 2.43 5.14
CA VAL A 82 4.94 3.70 4.87
C VAL A 82 5.05 4.66 6.05
N ALA A 83 4.82 4.16 7.27
CA ALA A 83 4.93 4.98 8.48
C ALA A 83 6.31 5.62 8.67
N ARG A 84 7.37 4.88 8.30
CA ARG A 84 8.74 5.33 8.51
C ARG A 84 9.27 6.23 7.39
N PHE A 85 8.92 5.93 6.14
CA PHE A 85 9.54 6.57 4.97
C PHE A 85 8.58 7.46 4.18
N HIS A 86 7.30 7.46 4.51
CA HIS A 86 6.23 8.19 3.82
C HIS A 86 6.17 7.87 2.31
N ARG A 87 6.53 6.63 1.96
CA ARG A 87 6.52 6.09 0.60
C ARG A 87 5.88 4.72 0.59
N SER A 88 5.41 4.29 -0.57
CA SER A 88 4.86 2.94 -0.73
C SER A 88 5.93 1.88 -0.44
N SER A 89 5.50 0.75 0.10
CA SER A 89 6.40 -0.37 0.37
C SER A 89 7.04 -0.92 -0.91
N TYR A 90 6.34 -0.80 -2.07
CA TYR A 90 6.89 -1.20 -3.36
C TYR A 90 7.98 -0.24 -3.84
N ALA A 91 7.80 1.08 -3.71
CA ALA A 91 8.84 2.05 -4.02
C ALA A 91 10.13 1.80 -3.21
N ALA A 92 9.97 1.47 -1.92
CA ALA A 92 11.10 1.15 -1.05
C ALA A 92 11.84 -0.12 -1.52
N GLY A 93 11.10 -1.17 -1.92
CA GLY A 93 11.69 -2.41 -2.42
C GLY A 93 12.45 -2.22 -3.72
N LEU A 94 11.85 -1.56 -4.70
CA LEU A 94 12.50 -1.28 -5.99
C LEU A 94 13.75 -0.39 -5.84
N TYR A 95 13.72 0.54 -4.88
CA TYR A 95 14.89 1.35 -4.56
C TYR A 95 16.05 0.50 -4.02
N LEU A 96 15.78 -0.43 -3.12
CA LEU A 96 16.81 -1.34 -2.59
C LEU A 96 17.36 -2.28 -3.65
N GLU A 97 16.49 -2.80 -4.52
CA GLU A 97 16.87 -3.65 -5.65
C GLU A 97 17.82 -2.90 -6.61
N GLU A 98 17.48 -1.66 -6.96
CA GLU A 98 18.35 -0.81 -7.80
C GLU A 98 19.72 -0.53 -7.16
N GLN A 99 19.76 -0.40 -5.82
CA GLN A 99 21.00 -0.19 -5.08
C GLN A 99 21.78 -1.49 -4.81
N GLY A 100 21.24 -2.66 -5.20
CA GLY A 100 21.88 -3.96 -4.94
C GLY A 100 22.05 -4.26 -3.45
N THR A 101 21.14 -3.82 -2.61
CA THR A 101 21.22 -3.96 -1.14
C THR A 101 19.90 -4.49 -0.55
N THR A 102 19.95 -4.87 0.73
CA THR A 102 18.75 -5.29 1.48
C THR A 102 18.33 -4.22 2.49
N PHE A 103 17.09 -4.34 2.98
CA PHE A 103 16.56 -3.42 3.98
C PHE A 103 17.38 -3.44 5.27
N ALA A 104 17.68 -4.63 5.79
CA ALA A 104 18.49 -4.81 6.99
C ALA A 104 19.90 -4.23 6.83
N ALA A 105 20.56 -4.49 5.70
CA ALA A 105 21.91 -3.99 5.45
C ALA A 105 21.97 -2.46 5.36
N LYS A 106 20.94 -1.84 4.76
CA LYS A 106 20.92 -0.37 4.56
C LYS A 106 20.51 0.39 5.80
N TYR A 107 19.49 -0.09 6.53
CA TYR A 107 18.86 0.68 7.62
C TYR A 107 19.14 0.12 9.01
N SER A 108 19.81 -1.05 9.13
CA SER A 108 20.06 -1.74 10.40
C SER A 108 18.78 -2.02 11.19
N LEU A 109 17.70 -2.36 10.48
CA LEU A 109 16.38 -2.66 11.03
C LEU A 109 16.02 -4.12 10.72
N PRO A 110 15.28 -4.80 11.63
CA PRO A 110 14.96 -6.21 11.45
C PRO A 110 13.92 -6.44 10.36
N ASP A 111 14.17 -7.42 9.49
CA ASP A 111 13.23 -7.83 8.44
C ASP A 111 11.94 -8.43 9.00
N GLU A 112 11.95 -8.90 10.26
CA GLU A 112 10.74 -9.39 10.95
C GLU A 112 9.72 -8.29 11.21
N ASP A 113 10.15 -7.02 11.30
CA ASP A 113 9.30 -5.86 11.56
C ASP A 113 8.92 -5.09 10.31
N TYR A 114 9.69 -5.19 9.25
CA TYR A 114 9.55 -4.39 8.02
C TYR A 114 9.52 -5.27 6.77
N ALA A 115 8.68 -4.92 5.80
CA ALA A 115 8.66 -5.60 4.50
C ALA A 115 8.55 -4.60 3.36
N THR A 116 9.58 -4.55 2.53
CA THR A 116 9.65 -3.68 1.33
C THR A 116 9.01 -4.32 0.10
N HIS A 117 8.00 -5.15 0.32
CA HIS A 117 7.20 -5.77 -0.74
C HIS A 117 5.96 -4.92 -1.04
N GLY A 118 5.56 -4.86 -2.30
CA GLY A 118 4.40 -4.10 -2.74
C GLY A 118 3.11 -4.44 -1.99
N GLY A 119 2.22 -3.46 -1.86
CA GLY A 119 0.90 -3.61 -1.27
C GLY A 119 0.55 -2.55 -0.21
N ALA A 120 1.51 -1.85 0.41
CA ALA A 120 1.21 -0.71 1.27
C ALA A 120 1.45 0.60 0.51
N PHE A 121 0.46 1.49 0.53
CA PHE A 121 0.49 2.79 -0.11
C PHE A 121 0.12 3.90 0.88
N PRO A 122 0.78 5.08 0.84
CA PRO A 122 0.51 6.15 1.78
C PRO A 122 -0.88 6.77 1.57
N ILE A 123 -1.56 7.03 2.67
CA ILE A 123 -2.72 7.91 2.68
C ILE A 123 -2.20 9.33 2.91
N THR A 124 -2.19 10.12 1.86
CA THR A 124 -1.68 11.48 1.87
C THR A 124 -2.84 12.46 1.76
N ILE A 125 -2.93 13.44 2.66
CA ILE A 125 -3.88 14.53 2.58
C ILE A 125 -3.17 15.76 2.00
N SER A 126 -3.79 16.38 1.01
CA SER A 126 -3.29 17.61 0.39
C SER A 126 -3.04 18.70 1.43
N GLY A 127 -1.84 19.28 1.41
CA GLY A 127 -1.44 20.31 2.39
C GLY A 127 -1.11 19.81 3.80
N THR A 128 -1.30 18.52 4.10
CA THR A 128 -1.02 17.94 5.43
C THR A 128 0.14 16.95 5.37
N GLY A 129 0.13 16.05 4.38
CA GLY A 129 1.12 14.98 4.26
C GLY A 129 0.55 13.59 4.54
N VAL A 130 1.44 12.64 4.79
CA VAL A 130 1.08 11.23 5.04
C VAL A 130 0.54 11.07 6.46
N ILE A 131 -0.68 10.51 6.56
CA ILE A 131 -1.38 10.30 7.83
C ILE A 131 -1.61 8.83 8.17
N GLY A 132 -1.38 7.93 7.22
CA GLY A 132 -1.69 6.51 7.37
C GLY A 132 -1.28 5.71 6.15
N ALA A 133 -1.75 4.47 6.09
CA ALA A 133 -1.57 3.58 4.95
C ALA A 133 -2.82 2.77 4.66
N VAL A 134 -3.04 2.50 3.37
CA VAL A 134 -3.88 1.42 2.87
C VAL A 134 -2.98 0.28 2.43
N THR A 135 -3.28 -0.94 2.87
CA THR A 135 -2.39 -2.09 2.66
C THR A 135 -3.17 -3.33 2.24
N VAL A 136 -2.64 -4.01 1.22
CA VAL A 136 -3.12 -5.32 0.75
C VAL A 136 -2.00 -6.33 0.85
N SER A 137 -2.34 -7.57 1.22
CA SER A 137 -1.39 -8.69 1.24
C SER A 137 -2.07 -10.02 0.92
N GLY A 138 -1.55 -10.74 -0.07
CA GLY A 138 -2.02 -12.07 -0.46
C GLY A 138 -1.69 -12.46 -1.89
N LEU A 139 -1.30 -11.52 -2.73
CA LEU A 139 -0.92 -11.73 -4.12
C LEU A 139 0.60 -11.50 -4.31
N PRO A 140 1.15 -11.78 -5.51
CA PRO A 140 2.47 -11.27 -5.87
C PRO A 140 2.55 -9.75 -5.66
N GLN A 141 3.68 -9.27 -5.13
CA GLN A 141 3.84 -7.90 -4.64
C GLN A 141 3.37 -6.79 -5.60
N ARG A 142 3.59 -6.99 -6.91
CA ARG A 142 3.14 -6.06 -7.95
C ARG A 142 1.61 -6.01 -8.03
N GLN A 143 0.95 -7.16 -7.90
CA GLN A 143 -0.51 -7.27 -7.95
C GLN A 143 -1.16 -6.71 -6.67
N ASP A 144 -0.55 -6.93 -5.49
CA ASP A 144 -0.99 -6.30 -4.25
C ASP A 144 -0.96 -4.77 -4.39
N HIS A 145 0.12 -4.22 -4.95
CA HIS A 145 0.26 -2.79 -5.20
C HIS A 145 -0.79 -2.27 -6.20
N GLU A 146 -0.93 -2.94 -7.35
CA GLU A 146 -1.88 -2.54 -8.40
C GLU A 146 -3.33 -2.56 -7.92
N LEU A 147 -3.71 -3.52 -7.08
CA LEU A 147 -5.07 -3.58 -6.52
C LEU A 147 -5.37 -2.33 -5.67
N VAL A 148 -4.38 -1.88 -4.89
CA VAL A 148 -4.49 -0.64 -4.11
C VAL A 148 -4.62 0.58 -5.03
N ILE A 149 -3.78 0.68 -6.06
CA ILE A 149 -3.79 1.81 -7.00
C ILE A 149 -5.14 1.91 -7.73
N GLU A 150 -5.67 0.79 -8.20
CA GLU A 150 -6.98 0.75 -8.88
C GLU A 150 -8.11 1.26 -7.97
N ALA A 151 -8.14 0.81 -6.72
CA ALA A 151 -9.15 1.26 -5.77
C ALA A 151 -9.00 2.75 -5.42
N LEU A 152 -7.76 3.24 -5.26
CA LEU A 152 -7.50 4.66 -5.05
C LEU A 152 -7.96 5.51 -6.23
N CYS A 153 -7.64 5.09 -7.46
CA CYS A 153 -8.11 5.79 -8.67
C CYS A 153 -9.63 5.84 -8.73
N THR A 154 -10.30 4.72 -8.48
CA THR A 154 -11.77 4.65 -8.44
C THR A 154 -12.34 5.61 -7.39
N HIS A 155 -11.80 5.60 -6.18
CA HIS A 155 -12.26 6.44 -5.07
C HIS A 155 -12.04 7.94 -5.35
N LEU A 156 -10.91 8.29 -5.97
CA LEU A 156 -10.55 9.68 -6.30
C LEU A 156 -11.12 10.16 -7.64
N ASN A 157 -11.91 9.33 -8.34
CA ASN A 157 -12.43 9.61 -9.69
C ASN A 157 -11.34 9.92 -10.73
N LEU A 158 -10.24 9.17 -10.68
CA LEU A 158 -9.12 9.26 -11.60
C LEU A 158 -9.10 8.06 -12.56
N ASP A 159 -8.56 8.25 -13.76
CA ASP A 159 -8.42 7.17 -14.74
C ASP A 159 -7.27 6.24 -14.34
N HIS A 160 -7.60 5.01 -13.93
CA HIS A 160 -6.62 3.98 -13.58
C HIS A 160 -5.61 3.70 -14.71
N ALA A 161 -6.01 3.83 -15.98
CA ALA A 161 -5.09 3.60 -17.11
C ALA A 161 -3.87 4.52 -17.09
N THR A 162 -4.02 5.73 -16.52
CA THR A 162 -2.92 6.70 -16.35
C THR A 162 -1.93 6.28 -15.26
N TYR A 163 -2.41 5.59 -14.23
CA TYR A 163 -1.62 5.30 -13.03
C TYR A 163 -1.14 3.85 -12.92
N LYS A 164 -1.70 2.90 -13.67
CA LYS A 164 -1.24 1.51 -13.65
C LYS A 164 0.24 1.39 -14.00
N LEU A 165 0.91 0.40 -13.46
CA LEU A 165 2.30 0.09 -13.79
C LEU A 165 2.42 -0.39 -15.25
N PRO A 166 3.49 0.00 -15.96
CA PRO A 166 3.69 -0.37 -17.36
C PRO A 166 3.92 -1.86 -17.60
#